data_36be91bba5cef34b5b4591ed41fede68
#
_entry.id   36be91bba5cef34b5b4591ed41fede68
#
_cell.length_a   1.000
_cell.length_b   1.000
_cell.length_c   1.000
_cell.angle_alpha   90.00
_cell.angle_beta   90.00
_cell.angle_gamma   90.00
#
_symmetry.space_group_name_H-M   'P 1'
#
loop_
_entity.id
_entity.type
_entity.pdbx_description
1 polymer ?
#
loop_
_entity_poly.entity_id
_entity_poly.type
_entity_poly.pdbx_seq_one_letter_code
_entity_poly.pdbx_strand_id
1 'polypeptide(L)'
;GKDYTAGGTTLDNQCGSAQTANHMISSMVASGSVNIGIACGVEAMSRVGLGANVYNGPGYFIPTDWPWDSSHDQFTSAQRIADNRGITREMADQLAYNSQLRAKQAWAEGRFDREVFQVEAPIMDADGNPTGESRTVSRDQGLRETTMDALAGLKPGMENTIPTAGNSSQIS
;
A
#
# COMPACT_ATOMS: atom_id res chain seq x y z
N GLY A 1 -3.72 16.88 18.69
CA GLY A 1 -5.00 16.96 18.01
C GLY A 1 -5.30 18.38 17.57
N LYS A 2 -6.24 18.50 16.64
CA LYS A 2 -6.75 19.79 16.21
C LYS A 2 -7.75 20.34 17.23
N ASP A 3 -8.04 21.63 17.15
CA ASP A 3 -9.09 22.25 17.93
C ASP A 3 -10.41 21.49 17.76
N TYR A 4 -11.21 21.37 18.82
CA TYR A 4 -12.53 20.73 18.81
C TYR A 4 -13.52 21.39 17.83
N THR A 5 -13.21 22.56 17.30
CA THR A 5 -13.98 23.23 16.26
C THR A 5 -13.79 22.63 14.87
N ALA A 6 -12.74 21.81 14.68
CA ALA A 6 -12.50 21.10 13.44
C ALA A 6 -13.20 19.75 13.45
N GLY A 7 -14.20 19.59 12.59
CA GLY A 7 -14.86 18.30 12.35
C GLY A 7 -13.92 17.28 11.74
N GLY A 8 -14.19 16.01 12.00
CA GLY A 8 -13.45 14.89 11.40
C GLY A 8 -14.40 13.76 11.00
N THR A 9 -14.11 13.13 9.86
CA THR A 9 -14.83 11.95 9.38
C THR A 9 -13.82 10.90 8.97
N THR A 10 -14.04 9.67 9.42
CA THR A 10 -13.27 8.52 8.95
C THR A 10 -14.07 7.78 7.89
N LEU A 11 -13.43 7.44 6.80
CA LEU A 11 -14.00 6.59 5.76
C LEU A 11 -13.07 5.43 5.46
N ASP A 12 -13.64 4.32 5.06
CA ASP A 12 -12.94 3.17 4.53
C ASP A 12 -13.52 2.79 3.17
N ASN A 13 -12.70 2.87 2.15
CA ASN A 13 -12.97 2.37 0.81
C ASN A 13 -11.74 1.56 0.34
N GLN A 14 -11.14 0.84 1.29
CA GLN A 14 -9.94 0.02 1.08
C GLN A 14 -8.84 0.82 0.36
N CYS A 15 -8.24 0.28 -0.71
CA CYS A 15 -7.18 0.94 -1.48
C CYS A 15 -7.60 2.28 -2.10
N GLY A 16 -8.90 2.53 -2.27
CA GLY A 16 -9.47 3.78 -2.78
C GLY A 16 -9.74 4.86 -1.71
N SER A 17 -9.46 4.59 -0.44
CA SER A 17 -9.85 5.48 0.67
C SER A 17 -9.28 6.89 0.54
N ALA A 18 -8.00 7.04 0.27
CA ALA A 18 -7.36 8.35 0.15
C ALA A 18 -7.90 9.15 -1.04
N GLN A 19 -8.16 8.51 -2.17
CA GLN A 19 -8.78 9.16 -3.32
C GLN A 19 -10.21 9.59 -3.01
N THR A 20 -10.98 8.75 -2.35
CA THR A 20 -12.35 9.08 -1.91
C THR A 20 -12.35 10.26 -0.93
N ALA A 21 -11.41 10.30 0.02
CA ALA A 21 -11.25 11.43 0.93
C ALA A 21 -10.99 12.75 0.17
N ASN A 22 -10.12 12.73 -0.84
CA ASN A 22 -9.86 13.88 -1.70
C ASN A 22 -11.11 14.33 -2.44
N HIS A 23 -11.87 13.40 -3.02
CA HIS A 23 -13.12 13.71 -3.73
C HIS A 23 -14.17 14.32 -2.81
N MET A 24 -14.32 13.77 -1.59
CA MET A 24 -15.27 14.30 -0.60
C MET A 24 -14.90 15.73 -0.20
N ILE A 25 -13.65 15.97 0.20
CA ILE A 25 -13.21 17.32 0.59
C ILE A 25 -13.34 18.31 -0.57
N SER A 26 -12.95 17.92 -1.78
CA SER A 26 -13.10 18.77 -2.96
C SER A 26 -14.57 19.16 -3.19
N SER A 27 -15.49 18.21 -3.07
CA SER A 27 -16.92 18.45 -3.21
C SER A 27 -17.48 19.35 -2.11
N MET A 28 -17.04 19.18 -0.86
CA MET A 28 -17.48 19.99 0.28
C MET A 28 -16.98 21.44 0.17
N VAL A 29 -15.76 21.65 -0.31
CA VAL A 29 -15.24 22.99 -0.60
C VAL A 29 -16.00 23.62 -1.77
N ALA A 30 -16.20 22.89 -2.86
CA ALA A 30 -16.91 23.38 -4.03
C ALA A 30 -18.37 23.77 -3.74
N SER A 31 -19.06 23.04 -2.84
CA SER A 31 -20.42 23.33 -2.40
C SER A 31 -20.51 24.45 -1.34
N GLY A 32 -19.38 24.95 -0.85
CA GLY A 32 -19.34 25.93 0.25
C GLY A 32 -19.68 25.34 1.63
N SER A 33 -19.76 24.03 1.76
CA SER A 33 -20.03 23.38 3.06
C SER A 33 -18.89 23.54 4.05
N VAL A 34 -17.65 23.65 3.55
CA VAL A 34 -16.45 24.00 4.31
C VAL A 34 -15.59 24.95 3.51
N ASN A 35 -14.80 25.79 4.18
CA ASN A 35 -13.86 26.68 3.52
C ASN A 35 -12.48 26.06 3.33
N ILE A 36 -12.09 25.17 4.24
CA ILE A 36 -10.80 24.48 4.24
C ILE A 36 -11.04 23.04 4.66
N GLY A 37 -10.44 22.09 3.96
CA GLY A 37 -10.48 20.68 4.31
C GLY A 37 -9.12 20.01 4.13
N ILE A 38 -8.86 18.99 4.94
CA ILE A 38 -7.66 18.16 4.86
C ILE A 38 -8.11 16.74 4.55
N ALA A 39 -7.66 16.21 3.42
CA ALA A 39 -7.79 14.80 3.10
C ALA A 39 -6.47 14.10 3.42
N CYS A 40 -6.54 13.09 4.27
CA CYS A 40 -5.36 12.32 4.67
C CYS A 40 -5.73 10.88 4.97
N GLY A 41 -4.74 10.03 5.11
CA GLY A 41 -4.91 8.64 5.53
C GLY A 41 -3.73 8.15 6.34
N VAL A 42 -3.93 7.06 7.05
CA VAL A 42 -2.90 6.36 7.79
C VAL A 42 -3.15 4.85 7.70
N GLU A 43 -2.08 4.12 7.56
CA GLU A 43 -2.10 2.67 7.67
C GLU A 43 -0.95 2.22 8.58
N ALA A 44 -1.28 1.55 9.67
CA ALA A 44 -0.32 1.10 10.68
C ALA A 44 -0.32 -0.43 10.74
N MET A 45 0.25 -1.06 9.73
CA MET A 45 0.26 -2.52 9.54
C MET A 45 0.95 -3.28 10.69
N SER A 46 1.86 -2.64 11.42
CA SER A 46 2.47 -3.20 12.63
C SER A 46 1.48 -3.37 13.80
N ARG A 47 0.36 -2.66 13.76
CA ARG A 47 -0.70 -2.74 14.78
C ARG A 47 -1.93 -3.49 14.31
N VAL A 48 -2.30 -3.27 13.06
CA VAL A 48 -3.49 -3.87 12.45
C VAL A 48 -3.06 -4.50 11.14
N GLY A 49 -2.96 -5.82 11.13
CA GLY A 49 -2.54 -6.58 9.95
C GLY A 49 -3.52 -6.47 8.79
N LEU A 50 -3.03 -6.78 7.61
CA LEU A 50 -3.83 -6.75 6.38
C LEU A 50 -5.11 -7.59 6.52
N GLY A 51 -6.24 -6.98 6.20
CA GLY A 51 -7.54 -7.63 6.23
C GLY A 51 -8.18 -7.75 7.61
N ALA A 52 -7.53 -7.29 8.69
CA ALA A 52 -8.06 -7.40 10.05
C ALA A 52 -9.43 -6.70 10.23
N ASN A 53 -9.71 -5.66 9.46
CA ASN A 53 -10.98 -4.96 9.45
C ASN A 53 -12.15 -5.78 8.85
N VAL A 54 -11.85 -6.84 8.11
CA VAL A 54 -12.88 -7.71 7.48
C VAL A 54 -12.86 -9.12 8.03
N TYR A 55 -11.71 -9.71 8.34
CA TYR A 55 -11.61 -11.11 8.75
C TYR A 55 -12.11 -11.40 10.17
N ASN A 56 -12.10 -10.39 11.04
CA ASN A 56 -12.48 -10.54 12.45
C ASN A 56 -13.91 -10.09 12.77
N GLY A 57 -14.74 -9.87 11.76
CA GLY A 57 -16.10 -9.38 11.94
C GLY A 57 -17.13 -10.16 11.11
N PRO A 58 -18.43 -9.97 11.41
CA PRO A 58 -19.52 -10.62 10.69
C PRO A 58 -19.72 -10.07 9.26
N GLY A 59 -18.96 -9.08 8.86
CA GLY A 59 -19.08 -8.41 7.55
C GLY A 59 -18.26 -9.06 6.44
N TYR A 60 -17.49 -10.11 6.71
CA TYR A 60 -16.75 -10.80 5.66
C TYR A 60 -17.69 -11.62 4.78
N PHE A 61 -17.83 -11.20 3.55
CA PHE A 61 -18.74 -11.82 2.60
C PHE A 61 -18.12 -11.86 1.20
N ILE A 62 -18.10 -13.02 0.59
CA ILE A 62 -17.72 -13.21 -0.81
C ILE A 62 -18.98 -13.58 -1.59
N PRO A 63 -19.48 -12.69 -2.48
CA PRO A 63 -20.63 -13.01 -3.31
C PRO A 63 -20.34 -14.20 -4.22
N THR A 64 -21.24 -15.14 -4.33
CA THR A 64 -21.14 -16.30 -5.23
C THR A 64 -21.92 -16.11 -6.53
N ASP A 65 -22.80 -15.14 -6.56
CA ASP A 65 -23.72 -14.83 -7.66
C ASP A 65 -23.55 -13.40 -8.18
N TRP A 66 -22.31 -12.94 -8.26
CA TRP A 66 -21.98 -11.61 -8.73
C TRP A 66 -22.38 -11.43 -10.19
N PRO A 67 -23.11 -10.37 -10.57
CA PRO A 67 -23.67 -10.20 -11.92
C PRO A 67 -22.62 -9.85 -12.98
N TRP A 68 -21.40 -9.60 -12.59
CA TRP A 68 -20.27 -9.30 -13.47
C TRP A 68 -19.06 -10.14 -13.14
N ASP A 69 -18.21 -10.31 -14.14
CA ASP A 69 -16.98 -11.08 -14.00
C ASP A 69 -15.95 -10.32 -13.16
N SER A 70 -15.94 -10.58 -11.87
CA SER A 70 -14.93 -10.07 -10.94
C SER A 70 -14.23 -11.21 -10.22
N SER A 71 -12.95 -11.04 -9.94
CA SER A 71 -12.20 -11.96 -9.08
C SER A 71 -12.23 -11.52 -7.63
N HIS A 72 -12.10 -12.47 -6.71
CA HIS A 72 -12.22 -12.23 -5.28
C HIS A 72 -10.96 -11.63 -4.64
N ASP A 73 -9.83 -11.68 -5.33
CA ASP A 73 -8.54 -11.22 -4.84
C ASP A 73 -7.68 -10.61 -5.96
N GLN A 74 -6.67 -9.84 -5.53
CA GLN A 74 -5.79 -9.14 -6.46
C GLN A 74 -4.83 -10.06 -7.22
N PHE A 75 -4.42 -11.19 -6.65
CA PHE A 75 -3.54 -12.14 -7.32
C PHE A 75 -4.23 -12.81 -8.50
N THR A 76 -5.46 -13.29 -8.28
CA THR A 76 -6.31 -13.85 -9.34
C THR A 76 -6.61 -12.80 -10.42
N SER A 77 -6.88 -11.55 -10.02
CA SER A 77 -7.09 -10.45 -10.97
C SER A 77 -5.85 -10.15 -11.81
N ALA A 78 -4.68 -10.10 -11.18
CA ALA A 78 -3.42 -9.87 -11.87
C ALA A 78 -3.08 -11.01 -12.83
N GLN A 79 -3.29 -12.26 -12.42
CA GLN A 79 -3.09 -13.42 -13.28
C GLN A 79 -4.03 -13.38 -14.51
N ARG A 80 -5.30 -13.08 -14.31
CA ARG A 80 -6.26 -12.93 -15.41
C ARG A 80 -5.83 -11.85 -16.41
N ILE A 81 -5.32 -10.71 -15.93
CA ILE A 81 -4.78 -9.67 -16.81
C ILE A 81 -3.57 -10.20 -17.57
N ALA A 82 -2.69 -10.94 -16.91
CA ALA A 82 -1.52 -11.51 -17.52
C ALA A 82 -1.90 -12.49 -18.65
N ASP A 83 -2.82 -13.39 -18.39
CA ASP A 83 -3.31 -14.37 -19.36
C ASP A 83 -3.95 -13.68 -20.58
N ASN A 84 -4.83 -12.70 -20.34
CA ASN A 84 -5.53 -11.96 -21.38
C ASN A 84 -4.61 -11.07 -22.24
N ARG A 85 -3.47 -10.66 -21.70
CA ARG A 85 -2.53 -9.72 -22.36
C ARG A 85 -1.22 -10.38 -22.76
N GLY A 86 -1.04 -11.67 -22.52
CA GLY A 86 0.21 -12.40 -22.79
C GLY A 86 1.40 -11.88 -21.98
N ILE A 87 1.15 -11.39 -20.76
CA ILE A 87 2.21 -10.93 -19.86
C ILE A 87 2.87 -12.14 -19.24
N THR A 88 4.18 -12.25 -19.41
CA THR A 88 4.96 -13.35 -18.85
C THR A 88 5.50 -13.01 -17.46
N ARG A 89 5.93 -14.02 -16.71
CA ARG A 89 6.63 -13.86 -15.44
C ARG A 89 7.86 -12.96 -15.59
N GLU A 90 8.65 -13.16 -16.64
CA GLU A 90 9.84 -12.37 -16.90
C GLU A 90 9.51 -10.88 -17.14
N MET A 91 8.43 -10.57 -17.87
CA MET A 91 7.97 -9.20 -18.07
C MET A 91 7.59 -8.53 -16.74
N ALA A 92 6.90 -9.25 -15.85
CA ALA A 92 6.54 -8.76 -14.53
C ALA A 92 7.77 -8.54 -13.65
N ASP A 93 8.73 -9.46 -13.66
CA ASP A 93 9.99 -9.35 -12.93
C ASP A 93 10.86 -8.19 -13.47
N GLN A 94 10.88 -7.98 -14.79
CA GLN A 94 11.60 -6.85 -15.39
C GLN A 94 10.98 -5.50 -14.97
N LEU A 95 9.66 -5.41 -14.88
CA LEU A 95 8.99 -4.22 -14.35
C LEU A 95 9.40 -3.94 -12.91
N ALA A 96 9.39 -4.98 -12.06
CA ALA A 96 9.79 -4.89 -10.66
C ALA A 96 11.26 -4.50 -10.50
N TYR A 97 12.14 -5.09 -11.27
CA TYR A 97 13.56 -4.74 -11.31
C TYR A 97 13.77 -3.27 -11.65
N ASN A 98 13.15 -2.81 -12.74
CA ASN A 98 13.24 -1.41 -13.16
C ASN A 98 12.65 -0.46 -12.12
N SER A 99 11.60 -0.87 -11.40
CA SER A 99 11.00 -0.08 -10.31
C SER A 99 12.00 0.16 -9.18
N GLN A 100 12.71 -0.89 -8.73
CA GLN A 100 13.74 -0.76 -7.70
C GLN A 100 14.91 0.12 -8.16
N LEU A 101 15.38 -0.03 -9.40
CA LEU A 101 16.45 0.81 -9.95
C LEU A 101 16.03 2.29 -9.99
N ARG A 102 14.82 2.59 -10.45
CA ARG A 102 14.31 3.97 -10.53
C ARG A 102 14.13 4.57 -9.14
N ALA A 103 13.63 3.81 -8.18
CA ALA A 103 13.49 4.25 -6.79
C ALA A 103 14.87 4.55 -6.18
N LYS A 104 15.85 3.66 -6.36
CA LYS A 104 17.24 3.88 -5.92
C LYS A 104 17.83 5.13 -6.53
N GLN A 105 17.65 5.34 -7.82
CA GLN A 105 18.11 6.54 -8.52
C GLN A 105 17.45 7.80 -7.97
N ALA A 106 16.13 7.80 -7.78
CA ALA A 106 15.40 8.94 -7.25
C ALA A 106 15.89 9.36 -5.85
N TRP A 107 16.17 8.38 -4.98
CA TRP A 107 16.77 8.63 -3.68
C TRP A 107 18.20 9.17 -3.78
N ALA A 108 19.02 8.62 -4.68
CA ALA A 108 20.40 9.07 -4.87
C ALA A 108 20.49 10.50 -5.42
N GLU A 109 19.52 10.91 -6.22
CA GLU A 109 19.43 12.25 -6.81
C GLU A 109 18.73 13.27 -5.89
N GLY A 110 18.31 12.89 -4.69
CA GLY A 110 17.64 13.78 -3.74
C GLY A 110 16.24 14.23 -4.18
N ARG A 111 15.56 13.49 -5.05
CA ARG A 111 14.25 13.89 -5.59
C ARG A 111 13.17 14.00 -4.52
N PHE A 112 13.34 13.29 -3.39
CA PHE A 112 12.41 13.28 -2.27
C PHE A 112 12.74 14.25 -1.14
N ASP A 113 13.82 15.04 -1.24
CA ASP A 113 14.33 15.89 -0.15
C ASP A 113 13.30 16.92 0.34
N ARG A 114 12.34 17.32 -0.50
CA ARG A 114 11.27 18.24 -0.13
C ARG A 114 9.98 17.56 0.35
N GLU A 115 9.90 16.24 0.24
CA GLU A 115 8.68 15.46 0.50
C GLU A 115 8.84 14.55 1.72
N VAL A 116 10.07 14.14 2.03
CA VAL A 116 10.38 13.25 3.14
C VAL A 116 10.93 14.04 4.32
N PHE A 117 10.35 13.85 5.49
CA PHE A 117 10.85 14.35 6.76
C PHE A 117 11.22 13.21 7.68
N GLN A 118 12.12 13.48 8.61
CA GLN A 118 12.60 12.49 9.57
C GLN A 118 11.60 12.32 10.72
N VAL A 119 11.45 11.09 11.19
CA VAL A 119 10.60 10.75 12.33
C VAL A 119 11.42 9.94 13.34
N GLU A 120 11.41 10.38 14.60
CA GLU A 120 11.90 9.56 15.71
C GLU A 120 10.85 8.51 16.06
N ALA A 121 11.19 7.24 15.87
CA ALA A 121 10.33 6.12 16.14
C ALA A 121 10.87 5.27 17.29
N PRO A 122 10.02 4.83 18.23
CA PRO A 122 10.47 3.93 19.29
C PRO A 122 10.91 2.59 18.71
N ILE A 123 11.95 2.02 19.29
CA ILE A 123 12.36 0.64 18.99
C ILE A 123 11.48 -0.28 19.81
N MET A 124 10.83 -1.23 19.11
CA MET A 124 9.94 -2.20 19.74
C MET A 124 10.69 -3.51 19.96
N ASP A 125 10.40 -4.21 21.05
CA ASP A 125 10.85 -5.57 21.29
C ASP A 125 10.03 -6.61 20.48
N ALA A 126 10.34 -7.88 20.63
CA ALA A 126 9.66 -8.98 19.95
C ALA A 126 8.17 -9.11 20.33
N ASP A 127 7.78 -8.60 21.50
CA ASP A 127 6.41 -8.62 22.02
C ASP A 127 5.62 -7.35 21.63
N GLY A 128 6.28 -6.41 20.93
CA GLY A 128 5.68 -5.16 20.49
C GLY A 128 5.63 -4.07 21.56
N ASN A 129 6.43 -4.16 22.62
CA ASN A 129 6.56 -3.13 23.65
C ASN A 129 7.74 -2.20 23.35
N PRO A 130 7.63 -0.90 23.67
CA PRO A 130 8.75 0.02 23.53
C PRO A 130 9.93 -0.39 24.41
N THR A 131 11.13 -0.47 23.85
CA THR A 131 12.37 -0.78 24.61
C THR A 131 12.89 0.40 25.43
N GLY A 132 12.35 1.60 25.22
CA GLY A 132 12.87 2.85 25.78
C GLY A 132 13.90 3.54 24.87
N GLU A 133 14.33 2.89 23.80
CA GLU A 133 15.21 3.46 22.80
C GLU A 133 14.41 3.97 21.61
N SER A 134 15.00 4.91 20.83
CA SER A 134 14.42 5.39 19.56
C SER A 134 15.42 5.33 18.44
N ARG A 135 14.92 5.36 17.22
CA ARG A 135 15.72 5.51 16.00
C ARG A 135 15.12 6.56 15.09
N THR A 136 15.95 7.30 14.39
CA THR A 136 15.51 8.18 13.33
C THR A 136 15.17 7.38 12.08
N VAL A 137 13.94 7.50 11.62
CA VAL A 137 13.48 6.96 10.33
C VAL A 137 13.46 8.10 9.33
N SER A 138 14.28 8.02 8.30
CA SER A 138 14.49 9.08 7.30
C SER A 138 14.47 8.60 5.86
N ARG A 139 14.32 7.29 5.66
CA ARG A 139 14.38 6.67 4.33
C ARG A 139 13.39 5.53 4.22
N ASP A 140 12.84 5.37 3.02
CA ASP A 140 12.00 4.22 2.68
C ASP A 140 12.78 2.90 2.87
N GLN A 141 12.20 2.01 3.69
CA GLN A 141 12.78 0.70 3.99
C GLN A 141 12.44 -0.35 2.93
N GLY A 142 11.58 -0.03 1.98
CA GLY A 142 11.17 -0.90 0.88
C GLY A 142 12.22 -1.04 -0.23
N LEU A 143 13.25 -0.18 -0.25
CA LEU A 143 14.34 -0.26 -1.23
C LEU A 143 15.19 -1.50 -1.01
N ARG A 144 15.40 -2.26 -2.07
CA ARG A 144 16.20 -3.50 -2.04
C ARG A 144 17.19 -3.53 -3.19
N GLU A 145 18.36 -4.08 -2.90
CA GLU A 145 19.24 -4.56 -3.98
C GLU A 145 18.62 -5.84 -4.54
N THR A 146 18.35 -5.84 -5.83
CA THR A 146 17.74 -6.99 -6.50
C THR A 146 18.41 -7.26 -7.84
N THR A 147 18.26 -8.48 -8.34
CA THR A 147 18.72 -8.90 -9.67
C THR A 147 17.60 -9.67 -10.36
N MET A 148 17.64 -9.78 -11.67
CA MET A 148 16.69 -10.60 -12.42
C MET A 148 16.73 -12.06 -11.99
N ASP A 149 17.92 -12.61 -11.71
CA ASP A 149 18.08 -13.99 -11.22
C ASP A 149 17.42 -14.19 -9.85
N ALA A 150 17.58 -13.23 -8.94
CA ALA A 150 16.93 -13.29 -7.63
C ALA A 150 15.40 -13.23 -7.75
N LEU A 151 14.86 -12.40 -8.65
CA LEU A 151 13.42 -12.33 -8.91
C LEU A 151 12.91 -13.64 -9.54
N ALA A 152 13.60 -14.17 -10.53
CA ALA A 152 13.25 -15.42 -11.19
C ALA A 152 13.19 -16.62 -10.22
N GLY A 153 14.07 -16.61 -9.19
CA GLY A 153 14.11 -17.64 -8.15
C GLY A 153 12.97 -17.60 -7.13
N LEU A 154 12.15 -16.54 -7.11
CA LEU A 154 11.05 -16.42 -6.16
C LEU A 154 9.86 -17.32 -6.55
N LYS A 155 9.28 -17.96 -5.53
CA LYS A 155 8.06 -18.76 -5.72
C LYS A 155 6.86 -17.84 -5.96
N PRO A 156 5.92 -18.24 -6.85
CA PRO A 156 4.63 -17.60 -6.97
C PRO A 156 3.87 -17.54 -5.65
N GLY A 157 3.11 -16.47 -5.44
CA GLY A 157 2.26 -16.32 -4.27
C GLY A 157 1.08 -17.32 -4.25
N MET A 158 0.65 -17.74 -5.43
CA MET A 158 -0.32 -18.80 -5.65
C MET A 158 0.20 -19.75 -6.73
N GLU A 159 -0.18 -21.03 -6.63
CA GLU A 159 0.25 -22.04 -7.59
C GLU A 159 -0.18 -21.67 -9.02
N ASN A 160 0.73 -21.86 -9.99
CA ASN A 160 0.52 -21.56 -11.40
C ASN A 160 0.20 -20.08 -11.73
N THR A 161 0.68 -19.14 -10.90
CA THR A 161 0.55 -17.70 -11.15
C THR A 161 1.90 -17.02 -11.34
N ILE A 162 1.90 -15.82 -11.93
CA ILE A 162 3.11 -15.03 -12.11
C ILE A 162 3.42 -14.05 -10.96
N PRO A 163 2.46 -13.56 -10.14
CA PRO A 163 2.77 -12.70 -9.02
C PRO A 163 3.61 -13.38 -7.95
N THR A 164 4.67 -12.70 -7.52
CA THR A 164 5.58 -13.13 -6.45
C THR A 164 5.80 -12.01 -5.45
N ALA A 165 6.46 -12.28 -4.34
CA ALA A 165 6.87 -11.23 -3.40
C ALA A 165 7.82 -10.19 -4.03
N GLY A 166 8.50 -10.51 -5.13
CA GLY A 166 9.42 -9.60 -5.81
C GLY A 166 8.76 -8.69 -6.84
N ASN A 167 7.64 -9.10 -7.42
CA ASN A 167 6.92 -8.35 -8.44
C ASN A 167 5.52 -7.91 -8.00
N SER A 168 5.27 -7.92 -6.70
CA SER A 168 4.04 -7.44 -6.07
C SER A 168 4.34 -6.28 -5.12
N SER A 169 3.29 -5.58 -4.68
CA SER A 169 3.40 -4.49 -3.72
C SER A 169 4.03 -4.97 -2.42
N GLN A 170 4.89 -4.15 -1.86
CA GLN A 170 5.48 -4.39 -0.55
C GLN A 170 4.54 -3.96 0.57
N ILE A 171 4.67 -4.61 1.72
CA ILE A 171 4.07 -4.15 2.97
C ILE A 171 4.95 -3.00 3.48
N SER A 172 4.36 -1.86 3.69
CA SER A 172 5.04 -0.64 4.14
C SER A 172 4.35 -0.03 5.34
#